data_5e7d93b8df9c2207abd4414ec164436d
#
_entry.id   5e7d93b8df9c2207abd4414ec164436d
#
_cell.length_a   1.000
_cell.length_b   1.000
_cell.length_c   1.000
_cell.angle_alpha   90.00
_cell.angle_beta   90.00
_cell.angle_gamma   90.00
#
_symmetry.space_group_name_H-M   'P 1'
#
loop_
_entity.id
_entity.type
_entity.pdbx_description
1 polymer ?
#
loop_
_entity_poly.entity_id
_entity_poly.type
_entity_poly.pdbx_seq_one_letter_code
_entity_poly.pdbx_strand_id
1 'polypeptide(L)'
;MQSSTVKILKRCAMAAMVLASTAFAADAGGPAPAFTLTALSGGQSGLSQYKGQVVMVNFWATWCGPCQQEMPLLDQMYKKYKPAGFTLIGVNVDKEAPAVKELLARKPVSFPVLLDPANQVSKTYHVDEMPSSVIIDRKGEIRYIHRGYRPGDENEYQDRIRQLIRE
;
A
#
# COMPACT_ATOMS: atom_id res chain seq x y z
N MET A 1 -10.91 -67.41 -38.84
CA MET A 1 -9.65 -66.67 -38.72
C MET A 1 -10.04 -65.20 -38.67
N GLN A 2 -10.15 -64.65 -37.46
CA GLN A 2 -10.65 -63.29 -37.24
C GLN A 2 -9.53 -62.45 -36.62
N SER A 3 -9.15 -61.37 -37.31
CA SER A 3 -8.19 -60.44 -36.82
C SER A 3 -8.93 -59.25 -36.19
N SER A 4 -8.80 -59.11 -34.88
CA SER A 4 -9.40 -58.03 -34.11
C SER A 4 -8.47 -56.82 -34.09
N THR A 5 -8.89 -55.75 -34.76
CA THR A 5 -8.18 -54.48 -34.76
C THR A 5 -8.58 -53.67 -33.54
N VAL A 6 -7.70 -53.57 -32.55
CA VAL A 6 -7.90 -52.76 -31.33
C VAL A 6 -7.56 -51.32 -31.69
N LYS A 7 -8.59 -50.46 -31.74
CA LYS A 7 -8.44 -48.99 -31.88
C LYS A 7 -8.07 -48.41 -30.50
N ILE A 8 -6.81 -47.98 -30.34
CA ILE A 8 -6.34 -47.21 -29.21
C ILE A 8 -6.77 -45.76 -29.36
N LEU A 9 -7.79 -45.37 -28.59
CA LEU A 9 -8.21 -43.98 -28.46
C LEU A 9 -7.24 -43.27 -27.50
N LYS A 10 -6.33 -42.46 -28.04
CA LYS A 10 -5.50 -41.56 -27.24
C LYS A 10 -6.38 -40.40 -26.72
N ARG A 11 -6.79 -40.48 -25.46
CA ARG A 11 -7.38 -39.35 -24.75
C ARG A 11 -6.26 -38.40 -24.35
N CYS A 12 -6.12 -37.27 -25.06
CA CYS A 12 -5.34 -36.12 -24.61
C CYS A 12 -6.13 -35.43 -23.49
N ALA A 13 -5.77 -35.69 -22.24
CA ALA A 13 -6.22 -34.90 -21.11
C ALA A 13 -5.42 -33.61 -21.06
N MET A 14 -6.00 -32.53 -21.59
CA MET A 14 -5.49 -31.18 -21.35
C MET A 14 -5.76 -30.81 -19.91
N ALA A 15 -4.74 -30.91 -19.05
CA ALA A 15 -4.77 -30.39 -17.71
C ALA A 15 -4.73 -28.86 -17.79
N ALA A 16 -5.88 -28.21 -17.61
CA ALA A 16 -5.95 -26.77 -17.41
C ALA A 16 -5.32 -26.46 -16.04
N MET A 17 -4.11 -25.90 -16.05
CA MET A 17 -3.41 -25.41 -14.88
C MET A 17 -4.06 -24.09 -14.46
N VAL A 18 -5.02 -24.15 -13.54
CA VAL A 18 -5.61 -22.97 -12.91
C VAL A 18 -4.54 -22.37 -12.01
N LEU A 19 -3.91 -21.28 -12.47
CA LEU A 19 -3.07 -20.43 -11.63
C LEU A 19 -3.98 -19.73 -10.60
N ALA A 20 -4.08 -20.32 -9.42
CA ALA A 20 -4.71 -19.69 -8.29
C ALA A 20 -3.82 -18.50 -7.87
N SER A 21 -4.24 -17.28 -8.21
CA SER A 21 -3.67 -16.07 -7.65
C SER A 21 -4.01 -16.02 -6.17
N THR A 22 -3.09 -16.42 -5.31
CA THR A 22 -3.21 -16.22 -3.87
C THR A 22 -3.07 -14.73 -3.59
N ALA A 23 -4.17 -14.07 -3.27
CA ALA A 23 -4.14 -12.74 -2.71
C ALA A 23 -3.48 -12.84 -1.33
N PHE A 24 -2.24 -12.38 -1.21
CA PHE A 24 -1.58 -12.24 0.08
C PHE A 24 -2.15 -11.01 0.78
N ALA A 25 -2.70 -11.23 1.96
CA ALA A 25 -3.09 -10.16 2.87
C ALA A 25 -1.85 -9.56 3.55
N ALA A 26 -1.91 -8.28 3.91
CA ALA A 26 -0.82 -7.59 4.59
C ALA A 26 -0.79 -7.96 6.07
N ASP A 27 0.23 -8.71 6.48
CA ASP A 27 0.52 -9.02 7.88
C ASP A 27 1.91 -8.48 8.27
N ALA A 28 2.09 -8.11 9.54
CA ALA A 28 3.40 -7.72 10.03
C ALA A 28 4.40 -8.89 9.93
N GLY A 29 5.56 -8.63 9.33
CA GLY A 29 6.61 -9.63 9.10
C GLY A 29 6.52 -10.38 7.77
N GLY A 30 5.57 -10.01 6.88
CA GLY A 30 5.44 -10.56 5.54
C GLY A 30 5.75 -9.53 4.42
N PRO A 31 5.81 -9.98 3.15
CA PRO A 31 5.99 -9.08 2.03
C PRO A 31 4.80 -8.13 1.88
N ALA A 32 5.10 -6.85 1.65
CA ALA A 32 4.06 -5.86 1.41
C ALA A 32 3.35 -6.15 0.08
N PRO A 33 2.00 -6.26 0.06
CA PRO A 33 1.24 -6.46 -1.15
C PRO A 33 1.52 -5.36 -2.17
N ALA A 34 1.87 -5.75 -3.40
CA ALA A 34 2.09 -4.80 -4.47
C ALA A 34 0.78 -4.13 -4.88
N PHE A 35 0.85 -2.84 -5.17
CA PHE A 35 -0.28 -2.08 -5.71
C PHE A 35 0.17 -1.03 -6.70
N THR A 36 -0.76 -0.63 -7.55
CA THR A 36 -0.64 0.54 -8.44
C THR A 36 -1.98 1.26 -8.44
N LEU A 37 -1.95 2.57 -8.19
CA LEU A 37 -3.12 3.44 -8.10
C LEU A 37 -2.91 4.70 -8.92
N THR A 38 -3.99 5.39 -9.23
CA THR A 38 -3.93 6.71 -9.87
C THR A 38 -3.41 7.75 -8.89
N ALA A 39 -2.37 8.47 -9.27
CA ALA A 39 -1.86 9.58 -8.48
C ALA A 39 -2.77 10.81 -8.62
N LEU A 40 -2.97 11.55 -7.54
CA LEU A 40 -3.77 12.78 -7.56
C LEU A 40 -3.18 13.85 -8.51
N SER A 41 -1.86 13.83 -8.69
CA SER A 41 -1.12 14.66 -9.66
C SER A 41 -1.24 14.19 -11.11
N GLY A 42 -1.87 13.06 -11.35
CA GLY A 42 -2.00 12.39 -12.65
C GLY A 42 -1.01 11.24 -12.83
N GLY A 43 -1.37 10.33 -13.75
CA GLY A 43 -0.60 9.11 -14.02
C GLY A 43 -0.83 8.00 -12.99
N GLN A 44 -0.02 6.95 -13.08
CA GLN A 44 -0.06 5.79 -12.20
C GLN A 44 1.18 5.77 -11.31
N SER A 45 0.99 5.41 -10.04
CA SER A 45 2.09 5.21 -9.09
C SER A 45 1.78 4.05 -8.14
N GLY A 46 2.81 3.43 -7.59
CA GLY A 46 2.64 2.31 -6.70
C GLY A 46 3.92 1.92 -5.98
N LEU A 47 3.82 0.94 -5.10
CA LEU A 47 4.90 0.54 -4.19
C LEU A 47 6.20 0.16 -4.93
N SER A 48 6.10 -0.44 -6.12
CA SER A 48 7.26 -0.90 -6.90
C SER A 48 8.23 0.20 -7.31
N GLN A 49 7.78 1.46 -7.38
CA GLN A 49 8.61 2.61 -7.74
C GLN A 49 9.59 3.01 -6.62
N TYR A 50 9.36 2.52 -5.42
CA TYR A 50 10.12 2.90 -4.21
C TYR A 50 10.97 1.74 -3.66
N LYS A 51 11.27 0.74 -4.50
CA LYS A 51 12.16 -0.38 -4.12
C LYS A 51 13.50 0.15 -3.60
N GLY A 52 13.99 -0.45 -2.52
CA GLY A 52 15.24 -0.05 -1.86
C GLY A 52 15.11 1.15 -0.92
N GLN A 53 13.94 1.75 -0.81
CA GLN A 53 13.63 2.78 0.18
C GLN A 53 12.86 2.19 1.38
N VAL A 54 12.92 2.87 2.51
CA VAL A 54 11.95 2.69 3.59
C VAL A 54 10.67 3.41 3.18
N VAL A 55 9.55 2.70 3.16
CA VAL A 55 8.27 3.26 2.70
C VAL A 55 7.26 3.24 3.83
N MET A 56 6.59 4.37 4.05
CA MET A 56 5.39 4.43 4.87
C MET A 56 4.18 4.61 3.96
N VAL A 57 3.22 3.70 4.05
CA VAL A 57 1.90 3.81 3.41
C VAL A 57 0.91 4.23 4.47
N ASN A 58 0.32 5.42 4.32
CA ASN A 58 -0.69 5.96 5.24
C ASN A 58 -2.03 5.99 4.53
N PHE A 59 -3.02 5.28 5.07
CA PHE A 59 -4.39 5.26 4.57
C PHE A 59 -5.22 6.32 5.30
N TRP A 60 -5.92 7.17 4.52
CA TRP A 60 -6.62 8.32 5.05
C TRP A 60 -7.84 8.71 4.22
N ALA A 61 -8.71 9.55 4.79
CA ALA A 61 -9.87 10.12 4.09
C ALA A 61 -10.10 11.58 4.48
N THR A 62 -10.81 12.32 3.63
CA THR A 62 -11.13 13.75 3.89
C THR A 62 -12.07 13.95 5.07
N TRP A 63 -12.94 13.00 5.34
CA TRP A 63 -13.89 12.99 6.46
C TRP A 63 -13.29 12.51 7.80
N CYS A 64 -12.04 12.05 7.79
CA CYS A 64 -11.36 11.50 8.95
C CYS A 64 -10.65 12.62 9.72
N GLY A 65 -11.18 13.02 10.87
CA GLY A 65 -10.60 14.05 11.72
C GLY A 65 -9.19 13.76 12.22
N PRO A 66 -8.91 12.58 12.80
CA PRO A 66 -7.56 12.20 13.23
C PRO A 66 -6.55 12.17 12.08
N CYS A 67 -6.96 11.75 10.87
CA CYS A 67 -6.10 11.79 9.68
C CYS A 67 -5.64 13.23 9.36
N GLN A 68 -6.57 14.19 9.43
CA GLN A 68 -6.25 15.59 9.18
C GLN A 68 -5.33 16.22 10.25
N GLN A 69 -5.36 15.69 11.48
CA GLN A 69 -4.44 16.10 12.54
C GLN A 69 -3.03 15.54 12.33
N GLU A 70 -2.93 14.29 11.87
CA GLU A 70 -1.68 13.59 11.61
C GLU A 70 -0.92 14.14 10.39
N MET A 71 -1.63 14.51 9.30
CA MET A 71 -1.05 14.89 8.01
C MET A 71 0.09 15.91 8.05
N PRO A 72 0.01 17.03 8.81
CA PRO A 72 1.11 17.99 8.89
C PRO A 72 2.39 17.40 9.49
N LEU A 73 2.24 16.47 10.45
CA LEU A 73 3.37 15.80 11.12
C LEU A 73 4.00 14.78 10.18
N LEU A 74 3.17 14.05 9.42
CA LEU A 74 3.63 13.15 8.37
C LEU A 74 4.39 13.90 7.27
N ASP A 75 3.94 15.10 6.87
CA ASP A 75 4.62 15.91 5.88
C ASP A 75 5.98 16.42 6.35
N GLN A 76 6.07 16.82 7.62
CA GLN A 76 7.36 17.17 8.24
C GLN A 76 8.31 15.99 8.27
N MET A 77 7.82 14.80 8.62
CA MET A 77 8.57 13.56 8.67
C MET A 77 9.07 13.16 7.27
N TYR A 78 8.19 13.24 6.27
CA TYR A 78 8.56 13.00 4.87
C TYR A 78 9.71 13.90 4.42
N LYS A 79 9.58 15.23 4.62
CA LYS A 79 10.62 16.20 4.26
C LYS A 79 11.94 15.91 4.95
N LYS A 80 11.90 15.56 6.24
CA LYS A 80 13.08 15.29 7.07
C LYS A 80 13.84 14.06 6.61
N TYR A 81 13.15 12.96 6.31
CA TYR A 81 13.77 11.67 6.05
C TYR A 81 13.90 11.29 4.57
N LYS A 82 13.23 12.00 3.67
CA LYS A 82 13.34 11.78 2.22
C LYS A 82 14.78 11.74 1.71
N PRO A 83 15.72 12.64 2.11
CA PRO A 83 17.10 12.57 1.67
C PRO A 83 17.84 11.32 2.13
N ALA A 84 17.36 10.65 3.18
CA ALA A 84 17.94 9.43 3.74
C ALA A 84 17.37 8.13 3.13
N GLY A 85 16.55 8.24 2.07
CA GLY A 85 15.96 7.08 1.41
C GLY A 85 14.64 6.61 2.05
N PHE A 86 13.87 7.56 2.56
CA PHE A 86 12.50 7.33 3.03
C PHE A 86 11.48 7.93 2.06
N THR A 87 10.37 7.26 1.89
CA THR A 87 9.19 7.77 1.18
C THR A 87 7.94 7.56 2.00
N LEU A 88 7.01 8.51 1.91
CA LEU A 88 5.65 8.39 2.41
C LEU A 88 4.68 8.44 1.24
N ILE A 89 3.70 7.54 1.22
CA ILE A 89 2.62 7.46 0.24
C ILE A 89 1.31 7.61 1.00
N GLY A 90 0.57 8.67 0.74
CA GLY A 90 -0.79 8.83 1.26
C GLY A 90 -1.79 8.15 0.32
N VAL A 91 -2.42 7.06 0.77
CA VAL A 91 -3.49 6.38 0.03
C VAL A 91 -4.83 6.90 0.54
N ASN A 92 -5.51 7.65 -0.31
CA ASN A 92 -6.81 8.23 0.00
C ASN A 92 -7.93 7.30 -0.43
N VAL A 93 -8.92 7.07 0.45
CA VAL A 93 -10.04 6.16 0.24
C VAL A 93 -11.38 6.85 -0.02
N ASP A 94 -11.39 8.16 -0.25
CA ASP A 94 -12.60 8.86 -0.67
C ASP A 94 -13.04 8.37 -2.06
N LYS A 95 -14.36 8.31 -2.26
CA LYS A 95 -14.92 7.93 -3.55
C LYS A 95 -14.68 8.98 -4.64
N GLU A 96 -14.58 10.25 -4.23
CA GLU A 96 -14.56 11.40 -5.13
C GLU A 96 -13.28 12.24 -4.98
N ALA A 97 -12.48 12.29 -6.04
CA ALA A 97 -11.24 13.07 -6.09
C ALA A 97 -11.39 14.58 -5.87
N PRO A 98 -12.48 15.27 -6.25
CA PRO A 98 -12.65 16.69 -5.98
C PRO A 98 -12.54 17.06 -4.51
N ALA A 99 -13.13 16.28 -3.59
CA ALA A 99 -13.04 16.53 -2.15
C ALA A 99 -11.60 16.46 -1.65
N VAL A 100 -10.82 15.51 -2.16
CA VAL A 100 -9.39 15.36 -1.85
C VAL A 100 -8.60 16.58 -2.32
N LYS A 101 -8.82 17.04 -3.56
CA LYS A 101 -8.17 18.23 -4.12
C LYS A 101 -8.50 19.48 -3.30
N GLU A 102 -9.75 19.66 -2.93
CA GLU A 102 -10.20 20.82 -2.13
C GLU A 102 -9.53 20.83 -0.75
N LEU A 103 -9.48 19.67 -0.05
CA LEU A 103 -8.81 19.59 1.24
C LEU A 103 -7.32 19.92 1.11
N LEU A 104 -6.62 19.32 0.13
CA LEU A 104 -5.18 19.52 -0.06
C LEU A 104 -4.81 20.91 -0.59
N ALA A 105 -5.74 21.63 -1.20
CA ALA A 105 -5.55 23.05 -1.51
C ALA A 105 -5.47 23.91 -0.23
N ARG A 106 -6.21 23.52 0.82
CA ARG A 106 -6.18 24.20 2.13
C ARG A 106 -5.09 23.68 3.08
N LYS A 107 -4.78 22.38 2.96
CA LYS A 107 -3.79 21.68 3.80
C LYS A 107 -2.81 20.91 2.91
N PRO A 108 -1.87 21.62 2.25
CA PRO A 108 -0.96 20.97 1.28
C PRO A 108 -0.01 20.01 1.96
N VAL A 109 0.31 18.93 1.25
CA VAL A 109 1.33 17.94 1.61
C VAL A 109 2.33 17.80 0.48
N SER A 110 3.57 17.41 0.82
CA SER A 110 4.67 17.24 -0.15
C SER A 110 4.86 15.80 -0.61
N PHE A 111 4.28 14.83 0.11
CA PHE A 111 4.35 13.41 -0.25
C PHE A 111 3.34 13.05 -1.34
N PRO A 112 3.60 11.99 -2.13
CA PRO A 112 2.66 11.48 -3.11
C PRO A 112 1.31 11.08 -2.50
N VAL A 113 0.21 11.48 -3.15
CA VAL A 113 -1.14 11.07 -2.80
C VAL A 113 -1.72 10.23 -3.93
N LEU A 114 -2.15 9.02 -3.60
CA LEU A 114 -2.77 8.06 -4.50
C LEU A 114 -4.23 7.83 -4.12
N LEU A 115 -5.06 7.52 -5.11
CA LEU A 115 -6.50 7.37 -4.95
C LEU A 115 -6.93 5.90 -5.00
N ASP A 116 -7.60 5.42 -3.96
CA ASP A 116 -8.18 4.06 -3.84
C ASP A 116 -9.72 4.11 -3.67
N PRO A 117 -10.47 4.70 -4.63
CA PRO A 117 -11.91 4.93 -4.50
C PRO A 117 -12.73 3.63 -4.39
N ALA A 118 -12.18 2.52 -4.86
CA ALA A 118 -12.80 1.20 -4.75
C ALA A 118 -12.42 0.45 -3.47
N ASN A 119 -11.56 1.03 -2.63
CA ASN A 119 -11.05 0.43 -1.40
C ASN A 119 -10.41 -0.96 -1.63
N GLN A 120 -9.76 -1.18 -2.76
CA GLN A 120 -9.14 -2.46 -3.08
C GLN A 120 -7.81 -2.63 -2.34
N VAL A 121 -6.98 -1.59 -2.36
CA VAL A 121 -5.68 -1.60 -1.67
C VAL A 121 -5.88 -1.56 -0.17
N SER A 122 -6.75 -0.68 0.33
CA SER A 122 -7.05 -0.60 1.77
C SER A 122 -7.58 -1.93 2.33
N LYS A 123 -8.44 -2.66 1.59
CA LYS A 123 -8.87 -4.01 1.98
C LYS A 123 -7.73 -5.02 1.99
N THR A 124 -6.85 -5.00 0.98
CA THR A 124 -5.68 -5.89 0.91
C THR A 124 -4.73 -5.68 2.09
N TYR A 125 -4.63 -4.44 2.58
CA TYR A 125 -3.82 -4.07 3.74
C TYR A 125 -4.58 -4.19 5.08
N HIS A 126 -5.80 -4.76 5.07
CA HIS A 126 -6.65 -4.93 6.26
C HIS A 126 -6.84 -3.63 7.05
N VAL A 127 -7.15 -2.56 6.32
CA VAL A 127 -7.45 -1.26 6.94
C VAL A 127 -8.87 -1.29 7.45
N ASP A 128 -9.02 -1.46 8.75
CA ASP A 128 -10.29 -1.51 9.50
C ASP A 128 -10.48 -0.29 10.40
N GLU A 129 -9.44 0.53 10.56
CA GLU A 129 -9.45 1.79 11.31
C GLU A 129 -8.72 2.90 10.54
N MET A 130 -9.14 4.15 10.68
CA MET A 130 -8.54 5.32 10.03
C MET A 130 -8.02 6.36 11.05
N PRO A 131 -6.80 6.90 10.82
CA PRO A 131 -5.82 6.47 9.80
C PRO A 131 -5.22 5.11 10.10
N SER A 132 -4.64 4.47 9.10
CA SER A 132 -3.77 3.30 9.29
C SER A 132 -2.45 3.53 8.57
N SER A 133 -1.36 3.21 9.24
CA SER A 133 0.00 3.39 8.74
C SER A 133 0.75 2.08 8.72
N VAL A 134 1.39 1.79 7.58
CA VAL A 134 2.21 0.59 7.36
C VAL A 134 3.62 1.02 7.01
N ILE A 135 4.63 0.58 7.77
CA ILE A 135 6.04 0.86 7.49
C ILE A 135 6.68 -0.39 6.92
N ILE A 136 7.32 -0.21 5.76
CA ILE A 136 7.90 -1.24 4.91
C ILE A 136 9.40 -0.96 4.81
N ASP A 137 10.22 -1.98 4.95
CA ASP A 137 11.67 -1.85 4.85
C ASP A 137 12.17 -1.85 3.38
N ARG A 138 13.49 -1.69 3.20
CA ARG A 138 14.15 -1.65 1.89
C ARG A 138 14.01 -2.94 1.08
N LYS A 139 13.70 -4.07 1.74
CA LYS A 139 13.47 -5.37 1.10
C LYS A 139 12.03 -5.54 0.66
N GLY A 140 11.13 -4.63 1.07
CA GLY A 140 9.70 -4.69 0.78
C GLY A 140 8.91 -5.50 1.80
N GLU A 141 9.45 -5.72 3.00
CA GLU A 141 8.77 -6.43 4.08
C GLU A 141 8.09 -5.46 5.05
N ILE A 142 6.88 -5.81 5.50
CA ILE A 142 6.15 -5.02 6.49
C ILE A 142 6.80 -5.19 7.85
N ARG A 143 7.28 -4.08 8.43
CA ARG A 143 7.96 -4.07 9.72
C ARG A 143 7.11 -3.49 10.85
N TYR A 144 6.06 -2.74 10.51
CA TYR A 144 5.20 -2.09 11.48
C TYR A 144 3.84 -1.74 10.87
N ILE A 145 2.78 -1.96 11.64
CA ILE A 145 1.41 -1.55 11.31
C ILE A 145 0.84 -0.82 12.52
N HIS A 146 0.33 0.39 12.29
CA HIS A 146 -0.35 1.21 13.30
C HIS A 146 -1.76 1.53 12.84
N ARG A 147 -2.72 1.40 13.74
CA ARG A 147 -4.14 1.68 13.49
C ARG A 147 -4.64 2.78 14.41
N GLY A 148 -5.39 3.71 13.84
CA GLY A 148 -5.77 4.94 14.50
C GLY A 148 -4.64 5.96 14.58
N TYR A 149 -4.90 7.10 15.22
CA TYR A 149 -3.91 8.11 15.53
C TYR A 149 -4.28 8.85 16.84
N ARG A 150 -3.31 9.00 17.70
CA ARG A 150 -3.35 9.86 18.89
C ARG A 150 -2.12 10.77 18.85
N PRO A 151 -2.23 12.03 19.31
CA PRO A 151 -1.08 12.90 19.44
C PRO A 151 0.06 12.23 20.23
N GLY A 152 1.24 12.16 19.62
CA GLY A 152 2.40 11.45 20.15
C GLY A 152 2.79 10.18 19.40
N ASP A 153 1.87 9.54 18.67
CA ASP A 153 2.14 8.32 17.89
C ASP A 153 3.19 8.56 16.79
N GLU A 154 3.29 9.80 16.28
CA GLU A 154 4.31 10.20 15.30
C GLU A 154 5.76 10.02 15.82
N ASN A 155 5.97 9.99 17.13
CA ASN A 155 7.29 9.72 17.70
C ASN A 155 7.70 8.26 17.45
N GLU A 156 6.76 7.32 17.63
CA GLU A 156 7.02 5.91 17.33
C GLU A 156 7.30 5.71 15.85
N TYR A 157 6.54 6.35 14.95
CA TYR A 157 6.84 6.31 13.51
C TYR A 157 8.25 6.76 13.19
N GLN A 158 8.68 7.90 13.78
CA GLN A 158 10.03 8.41 13.59
C GLN A 158 11.10 7.44 14.09
N ASP A 159 10.86 6.78 15.22
CA ASP A 159 11.80 5.80 15.77
C ASP A 159 11.94 4.57 14.84
N ARG A 160 10.81 4.03 14.36
CA ARG A 160 10.81 2.92 13.40
C ARG A 160 11.50 3.29 12.08
N ILE A 161 11.17 4.46 11.52
CA ILE A 161 11.80 4.96 10.29
C ILE A 161 13.29 5.13 10.47
N ARG A 162 13.75 5.75 11.58
CA ARG A 162 15.19 5.92 11.85
C ARG A 162 15.93 4.59 12.00
N GLN A 163 15.32 3.61 12.63
CA GLN A 163 15.86 2.27 12.73
C GLN A 163 16.05 1.66 11.34
N LEU A 164 15.00 1.62 10.52
CA LEU A 164 15.01 0.98 9.21
C LEU A 164 15.92 1.68 8.18
N ILE A 165 16.10 3.00 8.30
CA ILE A 165 17.05 3.75 7.46
C ILE A 165 18.49 3.32 7.70
N ARG A 166 18.83 2.88 8.93
CA ARG A 166 20.17 2.46 9.31
C ARG A 166 20.49 0.99 8.97
N GLU A 167 19.44 0.18 8.73
CA GLU A 167 19.55 -1.20 8.26
C GLU A 167 19.93 -1.26 6.76
#